data_ae0a6aa027ac435eda083b52425ff952
#
_entry.id   ae0a6aa027ac435eda083b52425ff952
#
_cell.length_a   1.000
_cell.length_b   1.000
_cell.length_c   1.000
_cell.angle_alpha   90.00
_cell.angle_beta   90.00
_cell.angle_gamma   90.00
#
_symmetry.space_group_name_H-M   'P 1'
#
loop_
_entity.id
_entity.type
_entity.pdbx_description
1 polymer ?
#
loop_
_entity_poly.entity_id
_entity_poly.type
_entity_poly.pdbx_seq_one_letter_code
_entity_poly.pdbx_strand_id
1 'polypeptide(L)' 'MVILKNIRKNNDTISADYYPEGKEPKVFMMLRGNEVVEHNNASSFAASHVKRELQRLAKTSNLPKEKTVLWY' A
#
# COMPACT_ATOMS: atom_id res chain seq x y z
N MET A 1 0.38 11.94 5.78
CA MET A 1 -0.37 11.29 4.70
C MET A 1 0.54 10.43 3.84
N VAL A 2 -0.03 9.52 3.09
CA VAL A 2 0.71 8.71 2.14
C VAL A 2 -0.13 8.58 0.87
N ILE A 3 0.53 8.61 -0.27
CA ILE A 3 -0.15 8.43 -1.55
C ILE A 3 0.23 7.05 -2.09
N LEU A 4 -0.79 6.23 -2.38
CA LEU A 4 -0.59 4.93 -2.99
C LEU A 4 -0.85 5.06 -4.48
N LYS A 5 0.01 4.45 -5.30
CA LYS A 5 -0.13 4.42 -6.74
C LYS A 5 0.13 3.01 -7.24
N ASN A 6 -0.32 2.74 -8.46
CA ASN A 6 -0.16 1.42 -9.09
C ASN A 6 -0.70 0.30 -8.23
N ILE A 7 -1.88 0.51 -7.65
CA ILE A 7 -2.52 -0.49 -6.81
C ILE A 7 -2.97 -1.64 -7.70
N ARG A 8 -2.50 -2.85 -7.40
CA ARG A 8 -2.78 -4.03 -8.22
C ARG A 8 -3.11 -5.22 -7.34
N LYS A 9 -4.05 -6.01 -7.80
CA LYS A 9 -4.41 -7.25 -7.13
C LYS A 9 -4.20 -8.40 -8.11
N ASN A 10 -3.53 -9.46 -7.65
CA ASN A 10 -3.20 -10.60 -8.48
C ASN A 10 -3.36 -11.87 -7.67
N ASN A 11 -4.40 -12.65 -7.99
CA ASN A 11 -4.74 -13.85 -7.24
C ASN A 11 -4.87 -13.55 -5.75
N ASP A 12 -3.91 -13.99 -4.94
CA ASP A 12 -3.96 -13.83 -3.49
C ASP A 12 -3.09 -12.69 -2.98
N THR A 13 -2.52 -11.89 -3.88
CA THR A 13 -1.65 -10.77 -3.47
C THR A 13 -2.26 -9.44 -3.87
N ILE A 14 -1.91 -8.40 -3.11
CA ILE A 14 -2.19 -7.02 -3.46
C ILE A 14 -0.94 -6.21 -3.25
N SER A 15 -0.64 -5.31 -4.17
CA SER A 15 0.58 -4.53 -4.11
C SER A 15 0.33 -3.09 -4.53
N ALA A 16 1.23 -2.24 -4.12
CA ALA A 16 1.20 -0.83 -4.51
C ALA A 16 2.56 -0.20 -4.28
N ASP A 17 2.80 0.88 -5.00
CA ASP A 17 3.87 1.81 -4.66
C ASP A 17 3.28 2.85 -3.73
N TYR A 18 4.02 3.30 -2.74
CA TYR A 18 3.54 4.39 -1.92
C TYR A 18 4.61 5.46 -1.73
N TYR A 19 4.13 6.66 -1.50
CA TYR A 19 4.98 7.85 -1.36
C TYR A 19 4.73 8.43 0.02
N PRO A 20 5.63 8.18 0.99
CA PRO A 20 5.46 8.73 2.33
C PRO A 20 5.41 10.25 2.24
N GLU A 21 4.42 10.85 2.90
CA GLU A 21 4.18 12.29 2.84
C GLU A 21 4.03 12.81 1.42
N GLY A 22 3.68 11.93 0.48
CA GLY A 22 3.52 12.32 -0.91
C GLY A 22 4.80 12.59 -1.67
N LYS A 23 5.95 12.19 -1.12
CA LYS A 23 7.27 12.53 -1.68
C LYS A 23 8.09 11.31 -2.04
N GLU A 24 9.01 11.51 -2.97
CA GLU A 24 10.01 10.50 -3.31
C GLU A 24 10.97 10.26 -2.12
N PRO A 25 11.61 9.10 -2.05
CA PRO A 25 11.49 7.98 -2.97
C PRO A 25 10.24 7.15 -2.70
N LYS A 26 9.73 6.53 -3.76
CA LYS A 26 8.60 5.63 -3.60
C LYS A 26 9.05 4.32 -2.96
N VAL A 27 8.12 3.67 -2.31
CA VAL A 27 8.37 2.39 -1.63
C VAL A 27 7.35 1.38 -2.14
N PHE A 28 7.79 0.17 -2.42
CA PHE A 28 6.90 -0.90 -2.88
C PHE A 28 6.50 -1.78 -1.70
N MET A 29 5.22 -2.16 -1.65
CA MET A 29 4.74 -3.12 -0.65
C MET A 29 3.80 -4.11 -1.32
N MET A 30 3.96 -5.39 -0.99
CA MET A 30 3.08 -6.46 -1.44
C MET A 30 2.62 -7.27 -0.24
N LEU A 31 1.33 -7.55 -0.21
CA LEU A 31 0.72 -8.37 0.84
C LEU A 31 0.13 -9.63 0.25
N ARG A 32 0.23 -10.71 1.01
CA ARG A 32 -0.52 -11.93 0.75
C ARG A 32 -1.33 -12.22 2.01
N GLY A 33 -2.65 -12.05 1.90
CA GLY A 33 -3.50 -12.12 3.07
C GLY A 33 -3.13 -11.02 4.05
N ASN A 34 -2.78 -11.39 5.27
CA ASN A 34 -2.39 -10.43 6.30
C ASN A 34 -0.88 -10.28 6.43
N GLU A 35 -0.13 -10.85 5.51
CA GLU A 35 1.32 -10.93 5.62
C GLU A 35 2.00 -10.06 4.57
N VAL A 36 2.97 -9.28 4.99
CA VAL A 36 3.81 -8.52 4.07
C VAL A 36 4.84 -9.48 3.50
N VAL A 37 4.79 -9.74 2.20
CA VAL A 37 5.71 -10.65 1.54
C VAL A 37 6.83 -9.92 0.82
N GLU A 38 6.66 -8.64 0.55
CA GLU A 38 7.72 -7.84 -0.05
C GLU A 38 7.54 -6.38 0.37
N HIS A 39 8.64 -5.75 0.79
CA HIS A 39 8.62 -4.36 1.22
C HIS A 39 10.02 -3.79 1.08
N ASN A 40 10.21 -2.81 0.19
CA ASN A 40 11.49 -2.15 0.02
C ASN A 40 11.62 -1.03 1.03
N ASN A 41 12.80 -0.77 1.50
CA ASN A 41 13.10 0.34 2.40
C ASN A 41 12.25 0.39 3.63
N ALA A 42 12.46 -0.52 4.42
CA ALA A 42 11.60 -0.96 5.45
C ALA A 42 11.08 0.00 6.47
N SER A 43 11.57 1.16 6.64
CA SER A 43 11.20 1.89 7.83
C SER A 43 10.50 3.18 7.51
N SER A 44 9.22 3.22 7.76
CA SER A 44 8.43 4.41 7.50
C SER A 44 7.21 4.38 8.43
N PHE A 45 6.85 5.52 8.96
CA PHE A 45 5.60 5.66 9.70
C PHE A 45 4.41 5.29 8.82
N ALA A 46 4.57 5.49 7.51
CA ALA A 46 3.49 5.20 6.58
C ALA A 46 3.25 3.70 6.41
N ALA A 47 4.25 2.87 6.68
CA ALA A 47 4.15 1.44 6.37
C ALA A 47 2.95 0.76 6.99
N SER A 48 2.67 1.02 8.27
CA SER A 48 1.54 0.39 8.93
C SER A 48 0.21 0.88 8.38
N HIS A 49 0.15 2.14 7.99
CA HIS A 49 -1.07 2.70 7.39
C HIS A 49 -1.29 2.12 5.99
N VAL A 50 -0.22 1.97 5.23
CA VAL A 50 -0.30 1.36 3.90
C VAL A 50 -0.73 -0.09 4.01
N LYS A 51 -0.15 -0.84 4.94
CA LYS A 51 -0.53 -2.23 5.14
C LYS A 51 -2.02 -2.36 5.44
N ARG A 52 -2.52 -1.54 6.36
CA ARG A 52 -3.93 -1.56 6.71
C ARG A 52 -4.81 -1.22 5.52
N GLU A 53 -4.42 -0.20 4.75
CA GLU A 53 -5.21 0.19 3.58
C GLU A 53 -5.21 -0.90 2.51
N LEU A 54 -4.07 -1.55 2.28
CA LEU A 54 -4.01 -2.64 1.32
C LEU A 54 -4.86 -3.83 1.77
N GLN A 55 -4.87 -4.13 3.07
CA GLN A 55 -5.74 -5.17 3.61
C GLN A 55 -7.21 -4.86 3.35
N ARG A 56 -7.60 -3.61 3.54
CA ARG A 56 -8.97 -3.17 3.28
C ARG A 56 -9.30 -3.26 1.79
N LEU A 57 -8.39 -2.78 0.94
CA LEU A 57 -8.59 -2.78 -0.50
C LEU A 57 -8.64 -4.19 -1.08
N ALA A 58 -7.93 -5.13 -0.47
CA ALA A 58 -7.93 -6.52 -0.93
C ALA A 58 -9.32 -7.15 -0.86
N LYS A 59 -10.19 -6.60 -0.04
CA LYS A 59 -11.56 -7.10 0.15
C LYS A 59 -12.57 -6.37 -0.73
N THR A 60 -12.15 -5.37 -1.48
CA THR A 60 -13.06 -4.64 -2.35
C THR A 60 -13.03 -5.21 -3.75
N SER A 61 -14.13 -5.06 -4.47
CA SER A 61 -14.22 -5.56 -5.84
C SER A 61 -13.68 -4.57 -6.86
N ASN A 62 -13.69 -3.28 -6.54
CA ASN A 62 -13.20 -2.24 -7.43
C ASN A 62 -12.01 -1.55 -6.81
N LEU A 63 -10.82 -1.80 -7.35
CA LEU A 63 -9.61 -1.18 -6.83
C LEU A 63 -9.37 0.17 -7.52
N PRO A 64 -9.13 1.23 -6.76
CA PRO A 64 -8.66 2.47 -7.37
C PRO A 64 -7.21 2.28 -7.83
N LYS A 65 -6.78 3.05 -8.80
CA LYS A 65 -5.38 3.03 -9.22
C LYS A 65 -4.51 3.83 -8.28
N GLU A 66 -5.08 4.85 -7.66
CA GLU A 66 -4.39 5.69 -6.71
C GLU A 66 -5.30 5.93 -5.51
N LYS A 67 -4.69 6.12 -4.37
CA LYS A 67 -5.42 6.42 -3.14
C LYS A 67 -4.55 7.26 -2.23
N THR A 68 -5.11 8.33 -1.69
CA THR A 68 -4.44 9.10 -0.64
C THR A 68 -4.98 8.64 0.70
N VAL A 69 -4.09 8.26 1.59
CA VAL A 69 -4.44 7.84 2.94
C VAL A 69 -4.03 8.93 3.90
N LEU A 70 -4.97 9.42 4.65
CA LEU A 70 -4.74 10.47 5.65
C LEU A 70 -4.86 9.87 7.04
N TRP A 71 -3.99 10.33 7.92
CA TRP A 71 -4.09 9.97 9.33
C TRP A 71 -3.73 11.19 10.16
N TYR A 72 -4.46 11.41 11.23
CA TYR A 72 -4.25 12.53 12.14
C TYR A 72 -4.51 12.07 13.56
#